data_d85a2dcf4e5eb981df94c7e5a17f424c
#
_entry.id   d85a2dcf4e5eb981df94c7e5a17f424c
#
_cell.length_a   1.000
_cell.length_b   1.000
_cell.length_c   1.000
_cell.angle_alpha   90.00
_cell.angle_beta   90.00
_cell.angle_gamma   90.00
#
_symmetry.space_group_name_H-M   'P 1'
#
loop_
_entity.id
_entity.type
_entity.pdbx_description
1 polymer ?
#
loop_
_entity_poly.entity_id
_entity_poly.type
_entity_poly.pdbx_seq_one_letter_code
_entity_poly.pdbx_strand_id
1 'polypeptide(L)'
;MKNIFKNYWAVLIPVVILLITGIFLLVKKSGKTDDHLKIIGLVDAEFVDVSASLPGRIDSIKVEEGDEVHAGELLAIMKDEEVQTIQQQALDAITIAENTKELADRGAAPEVVQSARNLQKIAQDQMALMEKTYSRFKNLYSEGVVSGQEYDLVKFRYQAAQKELETAKLNVELLEKGGNQQMRNKAAALVNQAKNAEKLTQQIREKSHITAPISGTIATLISKPGEMVNAGYPMMTIQKNNSYSISFNLRQDQMNKVEKGSLVKIKIPGVQPEIISARVTELAPALGYADFVPENEKGQFQLRTFKIKCSPIDMNKIKGLRVGMTAELEL
;
A
#
# COMPACT_ATOMS: atom_id res chain seq x y z
N MET A 1 107.95 -22.95 -5.08
CA MET A 1 106.60 -22.50 -5.60
C MET A 1 105.40 -22.99 -4.72
N LYS A 2 105.41 -22.70 -3.44
CA LYS A 2 104.35 -23.20 -2.55
C LYS A 2 103.67 -22.13 -1.66
N ASN A 3 104.10 -20.87 -1.75
CA ASN A 3 103.56 -19.80 -0.86
C ASN A 3 102.71 -18.70 -1.54
N ILE A 4 102.45 -18.79 -2.85
CA ILE A 4 101.69 -17.77 -3.56
C ILE A 4 100.16 -18.05 -3.50
N PHE A 5 99.74 -19.31 -3.37
CA PHE A 5 98.31 -19.70 -3.34
C PHE A 5 97.61 -19.43 -2.02
N LYS A 6 98.32 -19.20 -0.91
CA LYS A 6 97.72 -19.03 0.41
C LYS A 6 97.09 -17.60 0.62
N ASN A 7 97.58 -16.59 -0.12
CA ASN A 7 97.13 -15.22 0.00
C ASN A 7 95.83 -14.86 -0.80
N TYR A 8 95.57 -15.63 -1.87
CA TYR A 8 94.37 -15.39 -2.67
C TYR A 8 93.04 -15.79 -1.95
N TRP A 9 93.12 -16.83 -1.12
CA TRP A 9 91.99 -17.29 -0.34
C TRP A 9 91.53 -16.26 0.74
N ALA A 10 92.46 -15.52 1.30
CA ALA A 10 92.20 -14.47 2.29
C ALA A 10 91.47 -13.28 1.68
N VAL A 11 91.58 -13.04 0.38
CA VAL A 11 90.91 -11.96 -0.33
C VAL A 11 89.60 -12.45 -1.00
N LEU A 12 89.57 -13.70 -1.46
CA LEU A 12 88.47 -14.31 -2.18
C LEU A 12 87.24 -14.57 -1.25
N ILE A 13 87.46 -15.00 -0.01
CA ILE A 13 86.44 -15.29 0.96
C ILE A 13 85.61 -14.06 1.31
N PRO A 14 86.15 -12.86 1.68
CA PRO A 14 85.37 -11.67 1.97
C PRO A 14 84.64 -11.15 0.72
N VAL A 15 85.21 -11.27 -0.50
CA VAL A 15 84.50 -10.85 -1.73
C VAL A 15 83.33 -11.76 -2.03
N VAL A 16 83.40 -13.04 -1.83
CA VAL A 16 82.31 -13.97 -1.98
C VAL A 16 81.21 -13.72 -0.92
N ILE A 17 81.61 -13.45 0.32
CA ILE A 17 80.63 -13.08 1.38
C ILE A 17 79.94 -11.78 1.04
N LEU A 18 80.66 -10.77 0.50
CA LEU A 18 80.08 -9.48 0.10
C LEU A 18 79.12 -9.62 -1.10
N LEU A 19 79.44 -10.52 -2.05
CA LEU A 19 78.59 -10.90 -3.16
C LEU A 19 77.29 -11.62 -2.67
N ILE A 20 77.41 -12.58 -1.76
CA ILE A 20 76.32 -13.34 -1.21
C ILE A 20 75.42 -12.41 -0.38
N THR A 21 76.04 -11.54 0.45
CA THR A 21 75.18 -10.52 1.21
C THR A 21 74.53 -9.48 0.29
N GLY A 22 75.24 -9.06 -0.79
CA GLY A 22 74.69 -8.22 -1.83
C GLY A 22 73.50 -8.87 -2.55
N ILE A 23 73.62 -10.11 -2.97
CA ILE A 23 72.53 -10.90 -3.58
C ILE A 23 71.40 -11.12 -2.58
N PHE A 24 71.73 -11.46 -1.32
CA PHE A 24 70.72 -11.61 -0.27
C PHE A 24 69.91 -10.31 0.02
N LEU A 25 70.59 -9.16 0.02
CA LEU A 25 69.96 -7.86 0.16
C LEU A 25 69.10 -7.47 -1.07
N LEU A 26 69.56 -7.84 -2.30
CA LEU A 26 68.81 -7.66 -3.53
C LEU A 26 67.55 -8.55 -3.58
N VAL A 27 67.65 -9.81 -3.18
CA VAL A 27 66.54 -10.75 -3.08
C VAL A 27 65.59 -10.33 -1.99
N LYS A 28 66.08 -9.85 -0.84
CA LYS A 28 65.24 -9.32 0.22
C LYS A 28 64.54 -7.99 -0.16
N LYS A 29 65.13 -7.17 -1.02
CA LYS A 29 64.54 -5.93 -1.56
C LYS A 29 63.60 -6.18 -2.73
N SER A 30 63.74 -7.35 -3.43
CA SER A 30 62.84 -7.77 -4.50
C SER A 30 61.57 -8.48 -4.01
N GLY A 31 61.52 -8.85 -2.74
CA GLY A 31 60.29 -9.32 -2.07
C GLY A 31 59.41 -8.15 -1.65
N LYS A 32 59.12 -7.18 -2.53
CA LYS A 32 57.87 -6.44 -2.47
C LYS A 32 56.78 -7.48 -2.77
N THR A 33 56.25 -8.08 -1.75
CA THR A 33 54.87 -8.55 -1.78
C THR A 33 54.08 -7.39 -2.32
N ASP A 34 53.47 -7.51 -3.51
CA ASP A 34 52.30 -6.73 -3.87
C ASP A 34 51.29 -6.97 -2.75
N ASP A 35 51.31 -6.09 -1.79
CA ASP A 35 50.34 -6.02 -0.73
C ASP A 35 49.06 -5.52 -1.44
N HIS A 36 48.40 -6.44 -2.18
CA HIS A 36 47.05 -6.24 -2.66
C HIS A 36 46.26 -6.00 -1.43
N LEU A 37 45.94 -4.72 -1.19
CA LEU A 37 45.19 -4.30 -0.03
C LEU A 37 43.82 -4.98 -0.07
N LYS A 38 43.71 -6.02 0.73
CA LYS A 38 42.47 -6.79 0.91
C LYS A 38 41.53 -5.99 1.77
N ILE A 39 40.47 -5.51 1.15
CA ILE A 39 39.43 -4.74 1.83
C ILE A 39 38.31 -5.69 2.14
N ILE A 40 37.99 -5.81 3.44
CA ILE A 40 36.95 -6.69 3.90
C ILE A 40 35.62 -5.93 3.87
N GLY A 41 34.58 -6.56 3.33
CA GLY A 41 33.22 -6.07 3.25
C GLY A 41 32.22 -7.12 3.71
N LEU A 42 30.98 -6.72 3.71
CA LEU A 42 29.85 -7.54 4.14
C LEU A 42 28.79 -7.59 3.03
N VAL A 43 28.26 -8.78 2.79
CA VAL A 43 27.08 -8.97 1.92
C VAL A 43 25.83 -8.53 2.66
N ASP A 44 25.03 -7.70 2.03
CA ASP A 44 23.78 -7.14 2.51
C ASP A 44 22.68 -7.34 1.46
N ALA A 45 21.43 -7.14 1.82
CA ALA A 45 20.29 -7.14 0.90
C ALA A 45 19.25 -6.12 1.33
N GLU A 46 18.27 -5.86 0.47
CA GLU A 46 17.12 -5.01 0.79
C GLU A 46 16.05 -5.85 1.48
N PHE A 47 15.60 -5.40 2.64
CA PHE A 47 14.54 -6.03 3.41
C PHE A 47 13.33 -5.12 3.49
N VAL A 48 12.15 -5.74 3.49
CA VAL A 48 10.87 -5.05 3.68
C VAL A 48 10.12 -5.74 4.81
N ASP A 49 9.77 -4.97 5.82
CA ASP A 49 8.97 -5.44 6.94
C ASP A 49 7.49 -5.47 6.55
N VAL A 50 6.86 -6.62 6.76
CA VAL A 50 5.41 -6.80 6.62
C VAL A 50 4.78 -6.61 7.98
N SER A 51 3.96 -5.57 8.11
CA SER A 51 3.33 -5.18 9.36
C SER A 51 1.82 -5.37 9.33
N ALA A 52 1.22 -5.63 10.50
CA ALA A 52 -0.23 -5.63 10.65
C ALA A 52 -0.80 -4.23 10.37
N SER A 53 -1.83 -4.14 9.53
CA SER A 53 -2.52 -2.87 9.25
C SER A 53 -3.53 -2.49 10.33
N LEU A 54 -3.98 -3.45 11.11
CA LEU A 54 -4.96 -3.32 12.19
C LEU A 54 -4.47 -4.06 13.43
N PRO A 55 -4.83 -3.60 14.64
CA PRO A 55 -4.58 -4.37 15.85
C PRO A 55 -5.47 -5.61 15.88
N GLY A 56 -4.94 -6.74 16.37
CA GLY A 56 -5.72 -7.97 16.48
C GLY A 56 -4.87 -9.19 16.82
N ARG A 57 -5.52 -10.34 16.91
CA ARG A 57 -4.86 -11.62 17.16
C ARG A 57 -4.58 -12.31 15.82
N ILE A 58 -3.39 -12.87 15.67
CA ILE A 58 -3.02 -13.70 14.51
C ILE A 58 -3.76 -15.03 14.61
N ASP A 59 -4.55 -15.37 13.59
CA ASP A 59 -5.20 -16.67 13.46
C ASP A 59 -4.22 -17.71 12.95
N SER A 60 -3.62 -17.45 11.78
CA SER A 60 -2.68 -18.37 11.14
C SER A 60 -1.64 -17.63 10.31
N ILE A 61 -0.44 -18.22 10.23
CA ILE A 61 0.63 -17.82 9.32
C ILE A 61 0.77 -18.94 8.29
N LYS A 62 0.83 -18.59 7.01
CA LYS A 62 0.77 -19.53 5.86
C LYS A 62 2.13 -19.83 5.26
N VAL A 63 3.18 -19.18 5.74
CA VAL A 63 4.54 -19.24 5.22
C VAL A 63 5.53 -19.56 6.33
N GLU A 64 6.69 -20.10 5.95
CA GLU A 64 7.82 -20.41 6.83
C GLU A 64 9.05 -19.58 6.45
N GLU A 65 10.03 -19.50 7.35
CA GLU A 65 11.33 -18.87 7.04
C GLU A 65 12.04 -19.63 5.92
N GLY A 66 12.44 -18.91 4.88
CA GLY A 66 13.07 -19.46 3.68
C GLY A 66 12.12 -19.66 2.51
N ASP A 67 10.82 -19.52 2.68
CA ASP A 67 9.85 -19.63 1.59
C ASP A 67 9.97 -18.47 0.60
N GLU A 68 9.84 -18.79 -0.70
CA GLU A 68 9.71 -17.79 -1.75
C GLU A 68 8.26 -17.35 -1.88
N VAL A 69 8.03 -16.04 -1.88
CA VAL A 69 6.70 -15.43 -1.97
C VAL A 69 6.62 -14.43 -3.11
N HIS A 70 5.41 -14.28 -3.67
CA HIS A 70 5.12 -13.31 -4.73
C HIS A 70 4.32 -12.12 -4.19
N ALA A 71 4.50 -10.95 -4.80
CA ALA A 71 3.71 -9.78 -4.44
C ALA A 71 2.20 -10.06 -4.52
N GLY A 72 1.46 -9.75 -3.45
CA GLY A 72 0.02 -10.03 -3.30
C GLY A 72 -0.31 -11.40 -2.72
N GLU A 73 0.66 -12.28 -2.51
CA GLU A 73 0.45 -13.60 -1.92
C GLU A 73 0.06 -13.49 -0.44
N LEU A 74 -0.87 -14.35 0.00
CA LEU A 74 -1.38 -14.36 1.37
C LEU A 74 -0.35 -14.98 2.32
N LEU A 75 0.12 -14.18 3.28
CA LEU A 75 1.14 -14.58 4.25
C LEU A 75 0.56 -14.97 5.62
N ALA A 76 -0.42 -14.21 6.09
CA ALA A 76 -1.04 -14.45 7.38
C ALA A 76 -2.51 -13.98 7.38
N ILE A 77 -3.28 -14.53 8.29
CA ILE A 77 -4.69 -14.16 8.53
C ILE A 77 -4.81 -13.72 9.98
N MET A 78 -5.41 -12.56 10.19
CA MET A 78 -5.83 -12.08 11.51
C MET A 78 -7.19 -12.68 11.84
N LYS A 79 -7.47 -12.92 13.13
CA LYS A 79 -8.77 -13.39 13.59
C LYS A 79 -9.84 -12.34 13.28
N ASP A 80 -10.85 -12.73 12.51
CA ASP A 80 -11.86 -11.81 11.93
C ASP A 80 -13.31 -12.12 12.35
N GLU A 81 -13.53 -12.97 13.37
CA GLU A 81 -14.88 -13.35 13.83
C GLU A 81 -15.76 -12.12 14.15
N GLU A 82 -15.16 -11.10 14.81
CA GLU A 82 -15.85 -9.86 15.13
C GLU A 82 -16.17 -9.07 13.86
N VAL A 83 -15.26 -9.05 12.90
CA VAL A 83 -15.44 -8.36 11.60
C VAL A 83 -16.55 -9.02 10.79
N GLN A 84 -16.65 -10.35 10.79
CA GLN A 84 -17.72 -11.10 10.13
C GLN A 84 -19.09 -10.74 10.73
N THR A 85 -19.18 -10.63 12.05
CA THR A 85 -20.42 -10.23 12.72
C THR A 85 -20.84 -8.80 12.35
N ILE A 86 -19.90 -7.86 12.32
CA ILE A 86 -20.16 -6.48 11.90
C ILE A 86 -20.55 -6.42 10.41
N GLN A 87 -19.94 -7.26 9.57
CA GLN A 87 -20.30 -7.36 8.16
C GLN A 87 -21.74 -7.82 7.98
N GLN A 88 -22.18 -8.84 8.73
CA GLN A 88 -23.57 -9.31 8.67
C GLN A 88 -24.54 -8.21 9.11
N GLN A 89 -24.25 -7.48 10.18
CA GLN A 89 -25.05 -6.34 10.62
C GLN A 89 -25.14 -5.24 9.55
N ALA A 90 -24.04 -4.99 8.82
CA ALA A 90 -24.05 -4.01 7.73
C ALA A 90 -24.94 -4.46 6.54
N LEU A 91 -24.93 -5.75 6.19
CA LEU A 91 -25.80 -6.34 5.17
C LEU A 91 -27.26 -6.27 5.57
N ASP A 92 -27.58 -6.57 6.82
CA ASP A 92 -28.95 -6.44 7.36
C ASP A 92 -29.43 -4.99 7.32
N ALA A 93 -28.54 -4.03 7.64
CA ALA A 93 -28.85 -2.61 7.54
C ALA A 93 -29.13 -2.15 6.10
N ILE A 94 -28.44 -2.71 5.10
CA ILE A 94 -28.72 -2.46 3.67
C ILE A 94 -30.13 -2.94 3.34
N THR A 95 -30.46 -4.17 3.75
CA THR A 95 -31.79 -4.75 3.48
C THR A 95 -32.90 -3.90 4.08
N ILE A 96 -32.76 -3.44 5.32
CA ILE A 96 -33.71 -2.57 5.98
C ILE A 96 -33.85 -1.22 5.25
N ALA A 97 -32.72 -0.64 4.85
CA ALA A 97 -32.70 0.64 4.13
C ALA A 97 -33.33 0.52 2.73
N GLU A 98 -33.09 -0.56 2.00
CA GLU A 98 -33.67 -0.83 0.68
C GLU A 98 -35.19 -1.04 0.78
N ASN A 99 -35.67 -1.82 1.76
CA ASN A 99 -37.09 -1.98 2.03
C ASN A 99 -37.75 -0.63 2.38
N THR A 100 -37.07 0.19 3.19
CA THR A 100 -37.53 1.54 3.53
C THR A 100 -37.64 2.43 2.29
N LYS A 101 -36.65 2.34 1.39
CA LYS A 101 -36.65 3.07 0.12
C LYS A 101 -37.80 2.59 -0.78
N GLU A 102 -38.01 1.29 -0.90
CA GLU A 102 -39.10 0.72 -1.69
C GLU A 102 -40.46 1.23 -1.20
N LEU A 103 -40.71 1.27 0.13
CA LEU A 103 -41.91 1.83 0.71
C LEU A 103 -42.04 3.32 0.40
N ALA A 104 -40.97 4.10 0.47
CA ALA A 104 -40.99 5.52 0.12
C ALA A 104 -41.23 5.76 -1.38
N ASP A 105 -40.75 4.88 -2.25
CA ASP A 105 -40.92 4.96 -3.71
C ASP A 105 -42.33 4.49 -4.15
N ARG A 106 -42.89 3.49 -3.48
CA ARG A 106 -44.24 2.94 -3.79
C ARG A 106 -45.34 3.97 -3.59
N GLY A 107 -45.19 4.92 -2.69
CA GLY A 107 -46.16 5.96 -2.40
C GLY A 107 -47.43 5.46 -1.68
N ALA A 108 -48.58 6.08 -1.96
CA ALA A 108 -49.87 5.71 -1.36
C ALA A 108 -50.32 4.32 -1.89
N ALA A 109 -51.00 3.55 -1.03
CA ALA A 109 -51.55 2.26 -1.42
C ALA A 109 -52.57 2.46 -2.59
N PRO A 110 -52.66 1.50 -3.56
CA PRO A 110 -53.52 1.62 -4.72
C PRO A 110 -54.98 1.87 -4.36
N GLU A 111 -55.45 1.31 -3.24
CA GLU A 111 -56.82 1.47 -2.74
C GLU A 111 -57.09 2.91 -2.31
N VAL A 112 -56.08 3.59 -1.71
CA VAL A 112 -56.19 5.01 -1.28
C VAL A 112 -56.25 5.91 -2.51
N VAL A 113 -55.42 5.66 -3.52
CA VAL A 113 -55.43 6.38 -4.79
C VAL A 113 -56.79 6.19 -5.50
N GLN A 114 -57.30 4.96 -5.54
CA GLN A 114 -58.62 4.67 -6.15
C GLN A 114 -59.75 5.36 -5.42
N SER A 115 -59.74 5.42 -4.08
CA SER A 115 -60.69 6.17 -3.29
C SER A 115 -60.67 7.68 -3.62
N ALA A 116 -59.47 8.27 -3.71
CA ALA A 116 -59.29 9.67 -4.10
C ALA A 116 -59.81 9.96 -5.52
N ARG A 117 -59.57 9.06 -6.49
CA ARG A 117 -60.10 9.15 -7.86
C ARG A 117 -61.62 9.09 -7.87
N ASN A 118 -62.26 8.26 -7.03
CA ASN A 118 -63.70 8.19 -6.90
C ASN A 118 -64.25 9.51 -6.37
N LEU A 119 -63.61 10.12 -5.35
CA LEU A 119 -63.99 11.46 -4.84
C LEU A 119 -63.81 12.54 -5.90
N GLN A 120 -62.76 12.53 -6.69
CA GLN A 120 -62.56 13.43 -7.83
C GLN A 120 -63.68 13.28 -8.85
N LYS A 121 -64.10 12.04 -9.16
CA LYS A 121 -65.21 11.77 -10.08
C LYS A 121 -66.52 12.36 -9.57
N ILE A 122 -66.84 12.20 -8.28
CA ILE A 122 -68.02 12.79 -7.65
C ILE A 122 -67.99 14.34 -7.76
N ALA A 123 -66.84 14.95 -7.43
CA ALA A 123 -66.70 16.42 -7.53
C ALA A 123 -66.79 16.89 -9.00
N GLN A 124 -66.31 16.09 -9.98
CA GLN A 124 -66.46 16.39 -11.40
C GLN A 124 -67.93 16.36 -11.87
N ASP A 125 -68.68 15.36 -11.43
CA ASP A 125 -70.07 15.21 -11.80
C ASP A 125 -70.91 16.33 -11.15
N GLN A 126 -70.59 16.70 -9.90
CA GLN A 126 -71.21 17.81 -9.21
C GLN A 126 -70.96 19.18 -9.87
N MET A 127 -69.68 19.39 -10.26
CA MET A 127 -69.30 20.62 -11.02
C MET A 127 -70.04 20.70 -12.34
N ALA A 128 -70.13 19.59 -13.12
CA ALA A 128 -70.85 19.55 -14.37
C ALA A 128 -72.36 19.84 -14.22
N LEU A 129 -73.01 19.40 -13.11
CA LEU A 129 -74.40 19.73 -12.77
C LEU A 129 -74.55 21.24 -12.46
N MET A 130 -73.61 21.77 -11.62
CA MET A 130 -73.65 23.20 -11.26
C MET A 130 -73.42 24.12 -12.45
N GLU A 131 -72.50 23.71 -13.37
CA GLU A 131 -72.24 24.44 -14.62
C GLU A 131 -73.51 24.57 -15.50
N LYS A 132 -74.20 23.44 -15.71
CA LYS A 132 -75.44 23.45 -16.46
C LYS A 132 -76.52 24.33 -15.76
N THR A 133 -76.61 24.26 -14.43
CA THR A 133 -77.57 25.05 -13.63
C THR A 133 -77.18 26.54 -13.71
N TYR A 134 -75.94 26.89 -13.54
CA TYR A 134 -75.45 28.27 -13.67
C TYR A 134 -75.70 28.84 -15.08
N SER A 135 -75.40 28.07 -16.13
CA SER A 135 -75.70 28.52 -17.51
C SER A 135 -77.21 28.81 -17.75
N ARG A 136 -78.08 27.94 -17.24
CA ARG A 136 -79.53 28.16 -17.31
C ARG A 136 -79.94 29.41 -16.57
N PHE A 137 -79.51 29.58 -15.32
CA PHE A 137 -79.82 30.74 -14.51
C PHE A 137 -79.23 32.03 -15.08
N LYS A 138 -78.10 31.99 -15.70
CA LYS A 138 -77.53 33.16 -16.39
C LYS A 138 -78.41 33.66 -17.54
N ASN A 139 -79.03 32.75 -18.33
CA ASN A 139 -79.89 33.10 -19.43
C ASN A 139 -81.26 33.67 -18.84
N LEU A 140 -81.83 33.00 -17.85
CA LEU A 140 -83.04 33.45 -17.20
C LEU A 140 -82.86 34.81 -16.53
N TYR A 141 -81.72 35.11 -15.97
CA TYR A 141 -81.42 36.42 -15.39
C TYR A 141 -81.31 37.51 -16.47
N SER A 142 -80.73 37.21 -17.62
CA SER A 142 -80.63 38.13 -18.76
C SER A 142 -82.07 38.43 -19.37
N GLU A 143 -83.03 37.51 -19.22
CA GLU A 143 -84.37 37.62 -19.66
C GLU A 143 -85.29 38.25 -18.60
N GLY A 144 -84.72 38.59 -17.40
CA GLY A 144 -85.51 39.21 -16.30
C GLY A 144 -86.45 38.25 -15.53
N VAL A 145 -86.33 36.93 -15.71
CA VAL A 145 -87.21 35.89 -15.16
C VAL A 145 -86.86 35.52 -13.69
N VAL A 146 -85.56 35.64 -13.31
CA VAL A 146 -85.06 35.34 -11.95
C VAL A 146 -84.44 36.57 -11.32
N SER A 147 -84.47 36.62 -9.96
CA SER A 147 -83.89 37.74 -9.20
C SER A 147 -82.37 37.71 -9.19
N GLY A 148 -81.71 38.87 -8.97
CA GLY A 148 -80.25 38.96 -8.81
C GLY A 148 -79.71 38.09 -7.68
N GLN A 149 -80.48 37.99 -6.59
CA GLN A 149 -80.12 37.15 -5.44
C GLN A 149 -80.10 35.65 -5.78
N GLU A 150 -81.02 35.17 -6.58
CA GLU A 150 -81.06 33.76 -7.04
C GLU A 150 -79.95 33.47 -8.00
N TYR A 151 -79.62 34.38 -8.92
CA TYR A 151 -78.50 34.27 -9.82
C TYR A 151 -77.19 34.24 -9.05
N ASP A 152 -76.96 35.14 -8.10
CA ASP A 152 -75.76 35.21 -7.31
C ASP A 152 -75.56 33.95 -6.43
N LEU A 153 -76.65 33.38 -5.88
CA LEU A 153 -76.56 32.11 -5.15
C LEU A 153 -76.13 30.95 -6.03
N VAL A 154 -76.67 30.84 -7.23
CA VAL A 154 -76.28 29.75 -8.17
C VAL A 154 -74.87 29.97 -8.68
N LYS A 155 -74.47 31.21 -8.94
CA LYS A 155 -73.06 31.54 -9.30
C LYS A 155 -72.08 31.15 -8.20
N PHE A 156 -72.43 31.45 -6.95
CA PHE A 156 -71.59 31.03 -5.80
C PHE A 156 -71.51 29.52 -5.69
N ARG A 157 -72.59 28.77 -5.85
CA ARG A 157 -72.58 27.28 -5.84
C ARG A 157 -71.71 26.70 -6.97
N TYR A 158 -71.72 27.26 -8.18
CA TYR A 158 -70.90 26.87 -9.30
C TYR A 158 -69.42 27.12 -8.98
N GLN A 159 -69.06 28.28 -8.45
CA GLN A 159 -67.72 28.61 -8.05
C GLN A 159 -67.21 27.68 -6.91
N ALA A 160 -68.04 27.33 -5.96
CA ALA A 160 -67.74 26.39 -4.90
C ALA A 160 -67.44 24.99 -5.47
N ALA A 161 -68.32 24.49 -6.38
CA ALA A 161 -68.06 23.19 -7.05
C ALA A 161 -66.76 23.15 -7.90
N GLN A 162 -66.40 24.29 -8.55
CA GLN A 162 -65.14 24.41 -9.22
C GLN A 162 -63.95 24.22 -8.26
N LYS A 163 -64.01 24.88 -7.11
CA LYS A 163 -62.91 24.77 -6.10
C LYS A 163 -62.85 23.40 -5.47
N GLU A 164 -64.00 22.74 -5.26
CA GLU A 164 -64.03 21.35 -4.76
C GLU A 164 -63.40 20.39 -5.74
N LEU A 165 -63.70 20.51 -7.06
CA LEU A 165 -63.06 19.70 -8.10
C LEU A 165 -61.56 19.97 -8.17
N GLU A 166 -61.09 21.23 -8.10
CA GLU A 166 -59.67 21.59 -8.08
C GLU A 166 -58.98 20.92 -6.88
N THR A 167 -59.56 20.97 -5.69
CA THR A 167 -59.03 20.33 -4.47
C THR A 167 -58.96 18.81 -4.62
N ALA A 168 -60.00 18.18 -5.17
CA ALA A 168 -60.02 16.74 -5.40
C ALA A 168 -58.96 16.32 -6.42
N LYS A 169 -58.73 17.09 -7.49
CA LYS A 169 -57.65 16.85 -8.47
C LYS A 169 -56.25 16.93 -7.83
N LEU A 170 -55.99 17.96 -7.05
CA LEU A 170 -54.71 18.13 -6.33
C LEU A 170 -54.45 16.98 -5.34
N ASN A 171 -55.51 16.49 -4.68
CA ASN A 171 -55.40 15.35 -3.76
C ASN A 171 -55.01 14.07 -4.50
N VAL A 172 -55.62 13.77 -5.65
CA VAL A 172 -55.25 12.63 -6.50
C VAL A 172 -53.80 12.78 -6.98
N GLU A 173 -53.43 13.95 -7.49
CA GLU A 173 -52.05 14.23 -7.95
C GLU A 173 -51.02 14.04 -6.84
N LEU A 174 -51.31 14.49 -5.62
CA LEU A 174 -50.43 14.30 -4.45
C LEU A 174 -50.23 12.82 -4.13
N LEU A 175 -51.29 12.03 -4.15
CA LEU A 175 -51.23 10.59 -3.86
C LEU A 175 -50.56 9.79 -4.98
N GLU A 176 -50.78 10.16 -6.25
CA GLU A 176 -50.19 9.51 -7.42
C GLU A 176 -48.69 9.79 -7.58
N LYS A 177 -48.25 11.00 -7.24
CA LYS A 177 -46.83 11.37 -7.28
C LYS A 177 -45.98 10.59 -6.28
N GLY A 178 -46.61 9.76 -5.42
CA GLY A 178 -45.91 9.00 -4.39
C GLY A 178 -45.48 9.88 -3.23
N GLY A 179 -44.76 9.29 -2.28
CA GLY A 179 -44.24 9.97 -1.09
C GLY A 179 -43.46 11.24 -1.41
N ASN A 180 -43.50 12.17 -0.48
CA ASN A 180 -42.78 13.44 -0.58
C ASN A 180 -41.34 13.20 -1.09
N GLN A 181 -40.91 13.98 -2.11
CA GLN A 181 -39.54 13.89 -2.68
C GLN A 181 -38.46 13.89 -1.59
N GLN A 182 -38.73 14.63 -0.49
CA GLN A 182 -37.80 14.63 0.67
C GLN A 182 -37.70 13.25 1.35
N MET A 183 -38.84 12.51 1.44
CA MET A 183 -38.89 11.15 1.99
C MET A 183 -38.06 10.18 1.11
N ARG A 184 -38.25 10.25 -0.21
CA ARG A 184 -37.43 9.43 -1.16
C ARG A 184 -35.94 9.76 -1.08
N ASN A 185 -35.60 11.05 -1.04
CA ASN A 185 -34.22 11.49 -0.89
C ASN A 185 -33.61 11.00 0.43
N LYS A 186 -34.40 11.08 1.53
CA LYS A 186 -33.96 10.58 2.83
C LYS A 186 -33.76 9.07 2.84
N ALA A 187 -34.66 8.30 2.26
CA ALA A 187 -34.55 6.85 2.13
C ALA A 187 -33.37 6.46 1.25
N ALA A 188 -33.15 7.16 0.13
CA ALA A 188 -31.97 6.95 -0.72
C ALA A 188 -30.66 7.23 0.02
N ALA A 189 -30.63 8.29 0.85
CA ALA A 189 -29.47 8.61 1.68
C ALA A 189 -29.17 7.52 2.73
N LEU A 190 -30.22 6.91 3.33
CA LEU A 190 -30.07 5.77 4.25
C LEU A 190 -29.46 4.55 3.56
N VAL A 191 -29.89 4.22 2.34
CA VAL A 191 -29.29 3.13 1.53
C VAL A 191 -27.81 3.40 1.28
N ASN A 192 -27.47 4.63 0.88
CA ASN A 192 -26.08 4.99 0.65
C ASN A 192 -25.24 4.92 1.94
N GLN A 193 -25.78 5.32 3.06
CA GLN A 193 -25.13 5.23 4.37
C GLN A 193 -24.86 3.76 4.74
N ALA A 194 -25.84 2.87 4.57
CA ALA A 194 -25.71 1.44 4.85
C ALA A 194 -24.67 0.78 3.93
N LYS A 195 -24.67 1.10 2.63
CA LYS A 195 -23.67 0.62 1.66
C LYS A 195 -22.25 1.11 1.99
N ASN A 196 -22.12 2.34 2.47
CA ASN A 196 -20.81 2.85 2.91
C ASN A 196 -20.31 2.12 4.17
N ALA A 197 -21.20 1.77 5.10
CA ALA A 197 -20.85 0.98 6.27
C ALA A 197 -20.39 -0.43 5.89
N GLU A 198 -21.08 -1.09 4.97
CA GLU A 198 -20.67 -2.41 4.44
C GLU A 198 -19.30 -2.33 3.76
N LYS A 199 -19.08 -1.33 2.88
CA LYS A 199 -17.79 -1.12 2.23
C LYS A 199 -16.65 -0.91 3.22
N LEU A 200 -16.89 -0.17 4.32
CA LEU A 200 -15.91 -0.01 5.40
C LEU A 200 -15.56 -1.36 6.04
N THR A 201 -16.57 -2.18 6.32
CA THR A 201 -16.37 -3.50 6.91
C THR A 201 -15.58 -4.43 5.96
N GLN A 202 -15.87 -4.38 4.67
CA GLN A 202 -15.12 -5.11 3.65
C GLN A 202 -13.64 -4.67 3.63
N GLN A 203 -13.35 -3.38 3.68
CA GLN A 203 -11.97 -2.88 3.76
C GLN A 203 -11.25 -3.32 5.03
N ILE A 204 -11.94 -3.40 6.16
CA ILE A 204 -11.38 -3.93 7.41
C ILE A 204 -11.04 -5.42 7.23
N ARG A 205 -11.93 -6.19 6.62
CA ARG A 205 -11.70 -7.61 6.33
C ARG A 205 -10.54 -7.83 5.36
N GLU A 206 -10.42 -7.03 4.31
CA GLU A 206 -9.27 -7.10 3.39
C GLU A 206 -7.96 -6.84 4.14
N LYS A 207 -7.94 -5.90 5.09
CA LYS A 207 -6.78 -5.60 5.93
C LYS A 207 -6.46 -6.67 6.97
N SER A 208 -7.38 -7.58 7.28
CA SER A 208 -7.13 -8.74 8.14
C SER A 208 -6.36 -9.85 7.41
N HIS A 209 -6.30 -9.79 6.08
CA HIS A 209 -5.49 -10.68 5.24
C HIS A 209 -4.16 -10.00 4.94
N ILE A 210 -3.10 -10.45 5.57
CA ILE A 210 -1.76 -9.88 5.40
C ILE A 210 -1.13 -10.50 4.16
N THR A 211 -0.83 -9.65 3.17
CA THR A 211 -0.24 -10.07 1.89
C THR A 211 1.16 -9.53 1.69
N ALA A 212 1.95 -10.19 0.86
CA ALA A 212 3.31 -9.78 0.54
C ALA A 212 3.31 -8.46 -0.27
N PRO A 213 3.97 -7.38 0.21
CA PRO A 213 4.07 -6.13 -0.53
C PRO A 213 5.02 -6.23 -1.74
N ILE A 214 5.95 -7.15 -1.70
CA ILE A 214 6.95 -7.40 -2.76
C ILE A 214 7.16 -8.90 -2.94
N SER A 215 7.74 -9.29 -4.08
CA SER A 215 8.24 -10.66 -4.27
C SER A 215 9.62 -10.81 -3.63
N GLY A 216 9.85 -11.92 -2.93
CA GLY A 216 11.08 -12.15 -2.21
C GLY A 216 11.09 -13.48 -1.47
N THR A 217 11.98 -13.60 -0.51
CA THR A 217 12.12 -14.76 0.38
C THR A 217 11.83 -14.31 1.81
N ILE A 218 11.05 -15.07 2.56
CA ILE A 218 10.81 -14.81 3.99
C ILE A 218 12.14 -14.96 4.74
N ALA A 219 12.65 -13.86 5.25
CA ALA A 219 13.92 -13.84 5.98
C ALA A 219 13.75 -14.21 7.44
N THR A 220 12.71 -13.68 8.08
CA THR A 220 12.44 -13.90 9.52
C THR A 220 10.95 -13.80 9.80
N LEU A 221 10.45 -14.69 10.66
CA LEU A 221 9.12 -14.63 11.26
C LEU A 221 9.25 -14.08 12.68
N ILE A 222 8.71 -12.88 12.93
CA ILE A 222 8.79 -12.19 14.22
C ILE A 222 7.64 -12.62 15.11
N SER A 223 6.43 -12.71 14.54
CA SER A 223 5.20 -13.04 15.26
C SER A 223 4.78 -14.50 15.08
N LYS A 224 3.97 -15.02 16.02
CA LYS A 224 3.49 -16.40 16.02
C LYS A 224 1.96 -16.45 15.98
N PRO A 225 1.37 -17.55 15.45
CA PRO A 225 -0.07 -17.77 15.54
C PRO A 225 -0.58 -17.68 16.99
N GLY A 226 -1.73 -17.03 17.19
CA GLY A 226 -2.32 -16.79 18.52
C GLY A 226 -1.81 -15.54 19.23
N GLU A 227 -0.75 -14.88 18.74
CA GLU A 227 -0.21 -13.65 19.32
C GLU A 227 -1.08 -12.43 19.00
N MET A 228 -1.12 -11.45 19.90
CA MET A 228 -1.78 -10.18 19.72
C MET A 228 -0.76 -9.17 19.18
N VAL A 229 -1.07 -8.52 18.07
CA VAL A 229 -0.21 -7.51 17.45
C VAL A 229 -0.93 -6.18 17.32
N ASN A 230 -0.17 -5.09 17.37
CA ASN A 230 -0.66 -3.74 17.14
C ASN A 230 -0.47 -3.33 15.67
N ALA A 231 -1.23 -2.34 15.22
CA ALA A 231 -1.03 -1.75 13.90
C ALA A 231 0.39 -1.18 13.78
N GLY A 232 1.05 -1.47 12.64
CA GLY A 232 2.43 -1.07 12.36
C GLY A 232 3.49 -1.99 13.00
N TYR A 233 3.11 -3.00 13.78
CA TYR A 233 4.05 -3.95 14.35
C TYR A 233 4.55 -4.92 13.26
N PRO A 234 5.87 -5.10 13.06
CA PRO A 234 6.41 -6.00 12.07
C PRO A 234 6.13 -7.45 12.45
N MET A 235 5.47 -8.18 11.58
CA MET A 235 5.12 -9.59 11.77
C MET A 235 6.17 -10.52 11.16
N MET A 236 6.72 -10.12 10.02
CA MET A 236 7.76 -10.84 9.30
C MET A 236 8.55 -9.88 8.42
N THR A 237 9.71 -10.32 7.97
CA THR A 237 10.60 -9.56 7.09
C THR A 237 10.82 -10.34 5.80
N ILE A 238 10.65 -9.69 4.65
CA ILE A 238 10.88 -10.25 3.32
C ILE A 238 12.20 -9.68 2.77
N GLN A 239 13.12 -10.56 2.39
CA GLN A 239 14.28 -10.21 1.60
C GLN A 239 13.86 -10.10 0.14
N LYS A 240 14.02 -8.93 -0.45
CA LYS A 240 13.71 -8.69 -1.86
C LYS A 240 14.60 -9.50 -2.80
N ASN A 241 14.01 -10.13 -3.81
CA ASN A 241 14.76 -10.88 -4.81
C ASN A 241 15.77 -10.01 -5.55
N ASN A 242 16.94 -10.56 -5.81
CA ASN A 242 18.04 -9.91 -6.56
C ASN A 242 18.53 -8.57 -5.98
N SER A 243 18.31 -8.32 -4.68
CA SER A 243 18.69 -7.07 -4.03
C SER A 243 20.02 -7.09 -3.29
N TYR A 244 20.82 -8.16 -3.50
CA TYR A 244 22.11 -8.28 -2.84
C TYR A 244 23.05 -7.15 -3.21
N SER A 245 23.69 -6.60 -2.21
CA SER A 245 24.76 -5.62 -2.33
C SER A 245 25.91 -5.99 -1.41
N ILE A 246 27.12 -5.58 -1.74
CA ILE A 246 28.30 -5.81 -0.91
C ILE A 246 28.85 -4.44 -0.51
N SER A 247 28.91 -4.20 0.78
CA SER A 247 29.41 -2.95 1.33
C SER A 247 30.85 -3.10 1.82
N PHE A 248 31.72 -2.17 1.43
CA PHE A 248 33.08 -2.07 1.86
C PHE A 248 33.36 -0.70 2.45
N ASN A 249 34.32 -0.63 3.38
CA ASN A 249 34.83 0.61 3.94
C ASN A 249 36.22 0.88 3.37
N LEU A 250 36.32 1.83 2.43
CA LEU A 250 37.60 2.24 1.82
C LEU A 250 38.22 3.37 2.59
N ARG A 251 39.54 3.29 2.80
CA ARG A 251 40.29 4.41 3.35
C ARG A 251 40.36 5.58 2.35
N GLN A 252 40.42 6.79 2.86
CA GLN A 252 40.45 8.03 2.09
C GLN A 252 41.51 8.02 0.97
N ASP A 253 42.69 7.47 1.23
CA ASP A 253 43.79 7.39 0.26
C ASP A 253 43.56 6.36 -0.88
N GLN A 254 42.53 5.51 -0.74
CA GLN A 254 42.17 4.49 -1.73
C GLN A 254 41.00 4.90 -2.59
N MET A 255 40.26 5.94 -2.19
CA MET A 255 39.05 6.38 -2.88
C MET A 255 39.29 6.75 -4.34
N ASN A 256 40.48 7.23 -4.67
CA ASN A 256 40.87 7.59 -6.05
C ASN A 256 40.98 6.37 -6.99
N LYS A 257 40.98 5.15 -6.45
CA LYS A 257 41.07 3.90 -7.25
C LYS A 257 39.71 3.39 -7.69
N VAL A 258 38.60 3.94 -7.13
CA VAL A 258 37.25 3.45 -7.35
C VAL A 258 36.33 4.61 -7.75
N GLU A 259 35.69 4.46 -8.89
CA GLU A 259 34.66 5.42 -9.36
C GLU A 259 33.29 4.75 -9.40
N LYS A 260 32.24 5.55 -9.29
CA LYS A 260 30.88 5.07 -9.45
C LYS A 260 30.69 4.50 -10.86
N GLY A 261 30.22 3.26 -10.95
CA GLY A 261 30.03 2.55 -12.20
C GLY A 261 31.20 1.63 -12.59
N SER A 262 32.37 1.72 -11.91
CA SER A 262 33.51 0.84 -12.19
C SER A 262 33.19 -0.63 -11.87
N LEU A 263 33.85 -1.52 -12.59
CA LEU A 263 33.77 -2.96 -12.39
C LEU A 263 34.88 -3.40 -11.42
N VAL A 264 34.48 -4.15 -10.42
CA VAL A 264 35.41 -4.69 -9.41
C VAL A 264 35.21 -6.19 -9.30
N LYS A 265 36.31 -6.89 -8.92
CA LYS A 265 36.26 -8.31 -8.60
C LYS A 265 36.16 -8.47 -7.10
N ILE A 266 35.23 -9.28 -6.67
CA ILE A 266 34.97 -9.53 -5.26
C ILE A 266 35.04 -11.02 -5.02
N LYS A 267 35.86 -11.41 -4.05
CA LYS A 267 35.99 -12.79 -3.62
C LYS A 267 35.10 -13.03 -2.40
N ILE A 268 34.23 -14.06 -2.48
CA ILE A 268 33.36 -14.45 -1.39
C ILE A 268 33.51 -15.94 -1.12
N PRO A 269 34.21 -16.32 -0.05
CA PRO A 269 34.41 -17.72 0.29
C PRO A 269 33.07 -18.44 0.53
N GLY A 270 32.94 -19.65 -0.02
CA GLY A 270 31.74 -20.47 0.11
C GLY A 270 30.64 -20.21 -0.94
N VAL A 271 30.85 -19.27 -1.87
CA VAL A 271 29.97 -18.97 -2.99
C VAL A 271 30.51 -19.58 -4.28
N GLN A 272 29.66 -19.94 -5.22
CA GLN A 272 30.05 -20.43 -6.55
C GLN A 272 29.50 -19.50 -7.64
N PRO A 273 30.38 -18.88 -8.48
CA PRO A 273 31.84 -18.86 -8.40
C PRO A 273 32.38 -18.05 -7.21
N GLU A 274 33.52 -18.41 -6.66
CA GLU A 274 34.13 -17.74 -5.50
C GLU A 274 34.52 -16.28 -5.79
N ILE A 275 34.84 -15.97 -7.04
CA ILE A 275 35.15 -14.61 -7.52
C ILE A 275 33.99 -14.16 -8.41
N ILE A 276 33.33 -13.08 -8.02
CA ILE A 276 32.24 -12.48 -8.75
C ILE A 276 32.62 -11.10 -9.28
N SER A 277 32.01 -10.72 -10.40
CA SER A 277 32.11 -9.35 -10.92
C SER A 277 30.96 -8.52 -10.36
N ALA A 278 31.31 -7.38 -9.78
CA ALA A 278 30.30 -6.44 -9.25
C ALA A 278 30.55 -5.03 -9.81
N ARG A 279 29.50 -4.23 -9.82
CA ARG A 279 29.56 -2.82 -10.20
C ARG A 279 29.44 -1.95 -8.97
N VAL A 280 30.28 -0.94 -8.87
CA VAL A 280 30.16 0.09 -7.83
C VAL A 280 28.91 0.93 -8.10
N THR A 281 27.91 0.81 -7.23
CA THR A 281 26.63 1.51 -7.38
C THR A 281 26.55 2.80 -6.56
N GLU A 282 27.22 2.79 -5.42
CA GLU A 282 27.18 3.92 -4.49
C GLU A 282 28.55 4.18 -3.87
N LEU A 283 28.92 5.44 -3.83
CA LEU A 283 30.06 5.98 -3.08
C LEU A 283 29.47 6.95 -2.05
N ALA A 284 29.65 6.68 -0.77
CA ALA A 284 29.12 7.56 0.27
C ALA A 284 29.75 8.96 0.16
N PRO A 285 28.94 10.03 -0.02
CA PRO A 285 29.48 11.40 -0.19
C PRO A 285 30.02 11.99 1.11
N ALA A 286 29.63 11.41 2.24
CA ALA A 286 30.02 11.84 3.57
C ALA A 286 30.17 10.63 4.50
N LEU A 287 30.81 10.86 5.64
CA LEU A 287 30.92 9.87 6.72
C LEU A 287 29.53 9.59 7.30
N GLY A 288 29.18 8.31 7.46
CA GLY A 288 28.01 7.91 8.21
C GLY A 288 28.19 8.09 9.72
N TYR A 289 27.07 8.13 10.46
CA TYR A 289 27.08 8.33 11.92
C TYR A 289 27.85 7.23 12.70
N ALA A 290 28.00 6.03 12.12
CA ALA A 290 28.65 4.87 12.73
C ALA A 290 29.90 4.41 11.98
N ASP A 291 30.52 5.25 11.15
CA ASP A 291 31.72 4.87 10.42
C ASP A 291 32.90 4.74 11.38
N PHE A 292 33.60 3.59 11.26
CA PHE A 292 34.72 3.22 12.10
C PHE A 292 35.88 4.18 11.93
N VAL A 293 36.34 4.76 13.04
CA VAL A 293 37.60 5.52 13.11
C VAL A 293 38.63 4.59 13.72
N PRO A 294 39.65 4.11 12.98
CA PRO A 294 40.65 3.30 13.58
C PRO A 294 41.37 4.06 14.69
N GLU A 295 41.48 3.42 15.85
CA GLU A 295 42.19 3.94 17.00
C GLU A 295 43.70 3.99 16.71
N ASN A 296 44.41 5.06 17.10
CA ASN A 296 45.72 5.37 16.59
C ASN A 296 46.86 5.21 17.60
N GLU A 297 47.96 4.85 17.05
CA GLU A 297 49.28 5.15 17.65
C GLU A 297 49.55 6.66 17.58
N LYS A 298 50.07 7.23 18.69
CA LYS A 298 50.32 8.67 18.85
C LYS A 298 51.16 9.25 17.69
N GLY A 299 50.57 10.19 16.98
CA GLY A 299 51.29 11.09 16.04
C GLY A 299 51.06 10.83 14.55
N GLN A 300 50.17 9.89 14.13
CA GLN A 300 49.84 9.69 12.75
C GLN A 300 48.56 10.40 12.30
N PHE A 301 48.52 10.78 11.01
CA PHE A 301 47.36 11.41 10.41
C PHE A 301 46.21 10.40 10.33
N GLN A 302 45.07 10.73 10.92
CA GLN A 302 43.89 9.83 10.91
C GLN A 302 43.24 9.84 9.54
N LEU A 303 43.37 8.74 8.79
CA LEU A 303 42.67 8.52 7.55
C LEU A 303 41.28 7.97 7.84
N ARG A 304 40.26 8.65 7.35
CA ARG A 304 38.84 8.26 7.46
C ARG A 304 38.51 7.18 6.43
N THR A 305 37.49 6.35 6.73
CA THR A 305 36.95 5.36 5.80
C THR A 305 35.60 5.85 5.26
N PHE A 306 35.35 5.54 3.99
CA PHE A 306 34.10 5.86 3.32
C PHE A 306 33.46 4.57 2.82
N LYS A 307 32.14 4.47 3.01
CA LYS A 307 31.37 3.31 2.59
C LYS A 307 31.16 3.32 1.08
N ILE A 308 31.44 2.22 0.43
CA ILE A 308 31.05 1.95 -0.96
C ILE A 308 30.11 0.76 -1.00
N LYS A 309 29.15 0.77 -1.94
CA LYS A 309 28.30 -0.39 -2.23
C LYS A 309 28.54 -0.86 -3.64
N CYS A 310 28.65 -2.17 -3.77
CA CYS A 310 28.83 -2.87 -5.03
C CYS A 310 27.67 -3.84 -5.23
N SER A 311 27.06 -3.85 -6.42
CA SER A 311 26.02 -4.81 -6.76
C SER A 311 26.58 -5.85 -7.73
N PRO A 312 26.38 -7.16 -7.48
CA PRO A 312 26.73 -8.22 -8.41
C PRO A 312 26.06 -8.02 -9.78
N ILE A 313 26.75 -8.35 -10.88
CA ILE A 313 26.21 -8.16 -12.23
C ILE A 313 25.29 -9.31 -12.63
N ASP A 314 25.72 -10.54 -12.37
CA ASP A 314 25.05 -11.77 -12.82
C ASP A 314 24.53 -12.58 -11.62
N MET A 315 23.49 -12.09 -10.94
CA MET A 315 22.92 -12.76 -9.75
C MET A 315 22.51 -14.21 -10.02
N ASN A 316 21.94 -14.49 -11.19
CA ASN A 316 21.46 -15.84 -11.56
C ASN A 316 22.57 -16.91 -11.65
N LYS A 317 23.82 -16.48 -11.77
CA LYS A 317 24.97 -17.38 -11.83
C LYS A 317 25.60 -17.65 -10.46
N ILE A 318 25.19 -16.88 -9.45
CA ILE A 318 25.78 -16.93 -8.11
C ILE A 318 24.96 -17.87 -7.24
N LYS A 319 25.58 -18.96 -6.77
CA LYS A 319 24.89 -19.91 -5.88
C LYS A 319 25.50 -19.85 -4.48
N GLY A 320 24.62 -19.89 -3.46
CA GLY A 320 25.06 -19.96 -2.07
C GLY A 320 25.32 -18.59 -1.42
N LEU A 321 25.04 -17.47 -2.12
CA LEU A 321 25.17 -16.12 -1.56
C LEU A 321 24.13 -15.90 -0.47
N ARG A 322 24.57 -15.45 0.71
CA ARG A 322 23.71 -15.12 1.85
C ARG A 322 24.11 -13.78 2.46
N VAL A 323 23.14 -13.10 3.03
CA VAL A 323 23.37 -11.89 3.81
C VAL A 323 24.26 -12.22 5.02
N GLY A 324 25.16 -11.32 5.38
CA GLY A 324 26.11 -11.49 6.46
C GLY A 324 27.41 -12.23 6.07
N MET A 325 27.53 -12.71 4.83
CA MET A 325 28.80 -13.27 4.36
C MET A 325 29.87 -12.21 4.22
N THR A 326 31.12 -12.57 4.57
CA THR A 326 32.28 -11.73 4.40
C THR A 326 32.72 -11.75 2.94
N ALA A 327 33.04 -10.59 2.39
CA ALA A 327 33.55 -10.43 1.04
C ALA A 327 34.93 -9.72 1.06
N GLU A 328 35.80 -10.06 0.12
CA GLU A 328 37.12 -9.46 -0.05
C GLU A 328 37.17 -8.74 -1.39
N LEU A 329 37.50 -7.45 -1.36
CA LEU A 329 37.69 -6.62 -2.55
C LEU A 329 39.19 -6.49 -2.84
N GLU A 330 39.60 -6.84 -4.06
CA GLU A 330 40.95 -6.61 -4.58
C GLU A 330 40.94 -5.32 -5.44
N LEU A 331 41.78 -4.32 -5.08
CA LEU A 331 41.95 -3.05 -5.79
C LEU A 331 43.32 -2.92 -6.48
#